data_9761211fec7da2d3d619b8b2788ff644
#
_entry.id   9761211fec7da2d3d619b8b2788ff644
#
_cell.length_a   1.000
_cell.length_b   1.000
_cell.length_c   1.000
_cell.angle_alpha   90.00
_cell.angle_beta   90.00
_cell.angle_gamma   90.00
#
_symmetry.space_group_name_H-M   'P 1'
#
loop_
_entity.id
_entity.type
_entity.pdbx_description
1 polymer ?
#
loop_
_entity_poly.entity_id
_entity_poly.type
_entity_poly.pdbx_seq_one_letter_code
_entity_poly.pdbx_strand_id
1 'polypeptide(L)'
;MNYTRSTALRAVLDGMNDYDTPVEEVAETYIIFAGDTEDNLKPVDATETKAYARQVAKDTAEAYPYVEVIYMPDDFTADVVAIYKRGKKLK
;
A
#
# COMPACT_ATOMS: atom_id res chain seq x y z
N MET A 1 -5.67 -9.29 7.27
CA MET A 1 -5.88 -8.11 6.43
C MET A 1 -7.09 -8.32 5.53
N ASN A 2 -8.01 -7.38 5.51
CA ASN A 2 -9.30 -7.55 4.84
C ASN A 2 -9.45 -6.71 3.56
N TYR A 3 -8.33 -6.36 2.93
CA TYR A 3 -8.36 -5.57 1.71
C TYR A 3 -8.17 -6.45 0.48
N THR A 4 -9.01 -6.22 -0.56
CA THR A 4 -8.74 -6.65 -1.92
C THR A 4 -8.04 -5.51 -2.64
N ARG A 5 -7.54 -5.74 -3.85
CA ARG A 5 -6.96 -4.68 -4.68
C ARG A 5 -7.96 -3.53 -4.87
N SER A 6 -9.20 -3.86 -5.23
CA SER A 6 -10.22 -2.83 -5.49
C SER A 6 -10.52 -1.99 -4.26
N THR A 7 -10.68 -2.60 -3.08
CA THR A 7 -10.95 -1.86 -1.85
C THR A 7 -9.75 -1.05 -1.38
N ALA A 8 -8.54 -1.59 -1.54
CA ALA A 8 -7.32 -0.88 -1.18
C ALA A 8 -7.12 0.35 -2.08
N LEU A 9 -7.29 0.20 -3.40
CA LEU A 9 -7.16 1.33 -4.33
C LEU A 9 -8.24 2.38 -4.08
N ARG A 10 -9.47 1.96 -3.77
CA ARG A 10 -10.53 2.92 -3.44
C ARG A 10 -10.14 3.75 -2.21
N ALA A 11 -9.57 3.12 -1.20
CA ALA A 11 -9.12 3.82 0.00
C ALA A 11 -7.98 4.81 -0.32
N VAL A 12 -7.03 4.42 -1.18
CA VAL A 12 -5.94 5.31 -1.61
C VAL A 12 -6.50 6.52 -2.35
N LEU A 13 -7.40 6.29 -3.32
CA LEU A 13 -8.01 7.38 -4.09
C LEU A 13 -8.84 8.31 -3.20
N ASP A 14 -9.59 7.75 -2.25
CA ASP A 14 -10.37 8.55 -1.29
C ASP A 14 -9.46 9.43 -0.44
N GLY A 15 -8.32 8.91 -0.01
CA GLY A 15 -7.32 9.67 0.74
C GLY A 15 -6.69 10.81 -0.07
N MET A 16 -6.69 10.69 -1.40
CA MET A 16 -6.23 11.71 -2.34
C MET A 16 -7.36 12.64 -2.79
N ASN A 17 -8.56 12.47 -2.26
CA ASN A 17 -9.77 13.21 -2.65
C ASN A 17 -10.15 12.99 -4.13
N ASP A 18 -9.79 11.85 -4.68
CA ASP A 18 -10.13 11.46 -6.05
C ASP A 18 -11.29 10.46 -6.00
N TYR A 19 -12.51 10.97 -6.08
CA TYR A 19 -13.73 10.15 -6.00
C TYR A 19 -14.26 9.74 -7.37
N ASP A 20 -13.67 10.27 -8.44
CA ASP A 20 -14.18 10.08 -9.81
C ASP A 20 -13.45 8.99 -10.59
N THR A 21 -12.20 8.69 -10.25
CA THR A 21 -11.43 7.69 -10.97
C THR A 21 -11.92 6.28 -10.61
N PRO A 22 -12.38 5.48 -11.60
CA PRO A 22 -12.73 4.08 -11.35
C PRO A 22 -11.48 3.26 -11.02
N VAL A 23 -11.58 2.37 -10.05
CA VAL A 23 -10.42 1.53 -9.65
C VAL A 23 -9.96 0.61 -10.80
N GLU A 24 -10.84 0.27 -11.74
CA GLU A 24 -10.51 -0.55 -12.91
C GLU A 24 -9.54 0.15 -13.85
N GLU A 25 -9.47 1.48 -13.82
CA GLU A 25 -8.56 2.27 -14.64
C GLU A 25 -7.21 2.53 -14.00
N VAL A 26 -7.04 2.11 -12.74
CA VAL A 26 -5.80 2.31 -12.00
C VAL A 26 -4.79 1.24 -12.39
N ALA A 27 -3.61 1.66 -12.85
CA ALA A 27 -2.56 0.74 -13.31
C ALA A 27 -1.65 0.26 -12.18
N GLU A 28 -1.66 0.93 -11.03
CA GLU A 28 -0.81 0.61 -9.89
C GLU A 28 -1.17 -0.74 -9.29
N THR A 29 -0.16 -1.59 -9.06
CA THR A 29 -0.33 -2.93 -8.50
C THR A 29 0.40 -3.13 -7.18
N TYR A 30 1.30 -2.22 -6.80
CA TYR A 30 2.00 -2.26 -5.53
C TYR A 30 1.37 -1.25 -4.59
N ILE A 31 0.78 -1.72 -3.51
CA ILE A 31 0.04 -0.88 -2.59
C ILE A 31 0.80 -0.79 -1.27
N ILE A 32 1.00 0.42 -0.79
CA ILE A 32 1.70 0.71 0.45
C ILE A 32 0.66 0.80 1.56
N PHE A 33 0.82 -0.04 2.59
CA PHE A 33 0.00 -0.04 3.79
C PHE A 33 0.82 0.49 4.96
N ALA A 34 0.21 1.29 5.81
CA ALA A 34 0.89 1.87 6.97
C ALA A 34 -0.06 1.98 8.15
N GLY A 35 0.49 1.96 9.36
CA GLY A 35 -0.29 2.09 10.57
C GLY A 35 0.56 2.16 11.82
N ASP A 36 -0.11 2.39 12.95
CA ASP A 36 0.53 2.49 14.27
C ASP A 36 0.76 1.11 14.90
N THR A 37 0.05 0.08 14.44
CA THR A 37 0.19 -1.30 14.89
C THR A 37 0.21 -2.24 13.68
N GLU A 38 0.77 -3.43 13.87
CA GLU A 38 0.82 -4.45 12.82
C GLU A 38 -0.57 -4.90 12.38
N ASP A 39 -1.56 -4.82 13.28
CA ASP A 39 -2.91 -5.30 13.02
C ASP A 39 -3.83 -4.25 12.43
N ASN A 40 -3.38 -3.01 12.34
CA ASN A 40 -4.21 -1.89 11.89
C ASN A 40 -3.54 -1.13 10.74
N LEU A 41 -3.14 -1.85 9.71
CA LEU A 41 -2.55 -1.24 8.51
C LEU A 41 -3.64 -0.79 7.56
N LYS A 42 -3.48 0.40 6.99
CA LYS A 42 -4.40 0.97 6.01
C LYS A 42 -3.64 1.34 4.74
N PRO A 43 -4.28 1.20 3.57
CA PRO A 43 -3.63 1.62 2.32
C PRO A 43 -3.48 3.13 2.28
N VAL A 44 -2.26 3.59 2.03
CA VAL A 44 -1.93 5.03 2.01
C VAL A 44 -1.38 5.50 0.66
N ASP A 45 -0.87 4.60 -0.17
CA ASP A 45 -0.35 4.95 -1.48
C ASP A 45 -0.31 3.72 -2.39
N ALA A 46 -0.11 3.94 -3.69
CA ALA A 46 0.01 2.86 -4.66
C ALA A 46 0.98 3.27 -5.77
N THR A 47 1.74 2.30 -6.30
CA THR A 47 2.71 2.54 -7.36
C THR A 47 2.64 1.45 -8.42
N GLU A 48 3.22 1.73 -9.60
CA GLU A 48 3.27 0.76 -10.70
C GLU A 48 4.45 -0.20 -10.62
N THR A 49 5.54 0.19 -9.96
CA THR A 49 6.76 -0.62 -9.90
C THR A 49 7.17 -0.94 -8.48
N LYS A 50 7.83 -2.08 -8.31
CA LYS A 50 8.34 -2.51 -7.01
C LYS A 50 9.42 -1.56 -6.48
N ALA A 51 10.30 -1.08 -7.37
CA ALA A 51 11.38 -0.17 -6.98
C ALA A 51 10.82 1.14 -6.42
N TYR A 52 9.84 1.72 -7.10
CA TYR A 52 9.21 2.96 -6.65
C TYR A 52 8.40 2.72 -5.36
N ALA A 53 7.74 1.56 -5.26
CA ALA A 53 7.01 1.21 -4.05
C ALA A 53 7.92 1.14 -2.83
N ARG A 54 9.12 0.58 -2.99
CA ARG A 54 10.11 0.52 -1.90
C ARG A 54 10.57 1.90 -1.48
N GLN A 55 10.76 2.81 -2.44
CA GLN A 55 11.14 4.19 -2.14
C GLN A 55 10.05 4.90 -1.36
N VAL A 56 8.79 4.78 -1.81
CA VAL A 56 7.64 5.37 -1.12
C VAL A 56 7.48 4.76 0.28
N ALA A 57 7.64 3.45 0.41
CA ALA A 57 7.54 2.77 1.70
C ALA A 57 8.61 3.25 2.68
N LYS A 58 9.84 3.47 2.21
CA LYS A 58 10.92 3.98 3.04
C LYS A 58 10.58 5.38 3.56
N ASP A 59 10.04 6.24 2.70
CA ASP A 59 9.62 7.58 3.11
C ASP A 59 8.42 7.51 4.07
N THR A 60 7.47 6.62 3.81
CA THR A 60 6.29 6.41 4.67
C THR A 60 6.71 5.89 6.06
N ALA A 61 7.75 5.08 6.12
CA ALA A 61 8.25 4.52 7.37
C ALA A 61 8.83 5.59 8.32
N GLU A 62 9.09 6.79 7.84
CA GLU A 62 9.48 7.91 8.69
C GLU A 62 8.29 8.44 9.51
N ALA A 63 7.07 8.28 8.99
CA ALA A 63 5.85 8.77 9.62
C ALA A 63 5.06 7.69 10.37
N TYR A 64 5.25 6.42 10.02
CA TYR A 64 4.50 5.31 10.61
C TYR A 64 5.43 4.21 11.11
N PRO A 65 5.15 3.63 12.28
CA PRO A 65 6.01 2.56 12.83
C PRO A 65 5.92 1.25 12.05
N TYR A 66 4.82 1.01 11.31
CA TYR A 66 4.64 -0.22 10.54
C TYR A 66 4.23 0.11 9.11
N VAL A 67 4.99 -0.40 8.14
CA VAL A 67 4.72 -0.21 6.71
C VAL A 67 4.94 -1.54 5.99
N GLU A 68 4.01 -1.89 5.10
CA GLU A 68 4.13 -3.05 4.23
C GLU A 68 3.84 -2.64 2.80
N VAL A 69 4.58 -3.22 1.86
CA VAL A 69 4.27 -3.13 0.44
C VAL A 69 3.68 -4.47 0.01
N ILE A 70 2.49 -4.44 -0.54
CA ILE A 70 1.78 -5.64 -0.97
C ILE A 70 1.53 -5.56 -2.47
N TYR A 71 1.97 -6.59 -3.19
CA TYR A 71 1.68 -6.73 -4.61
C TYR A 71 0.28 -7.31 -4.77
N MET A 72 -0.61 -6.53 -5.38
CA MET A 72 -2.01 -6.87 -5.55
C MET A 72 -2.41 -6.62 -7.02
N PRO A 73 -2.09 -7.59 -7.92
CA PRO A 73 -2.42 -7.42 -9.34
C PRO A 73 -3.90 -7.59 -9.64
N ASP A 74 -4.63 -8.26 -8.75
CA ASP A 74 -6.08 -8.49 -8.85
C ASP A 74 -6.68 -8.61 -7.45
N ASP A 75 -8.00 -8.83 -7.36
CA ASP A 75 -8.70 -8.91 -6.08
C ASP A 75 -8.45 -10.20 -5.31
N PHE A 76 -7.74 -11.16 -5.90
CA PHE A 76 -7.51 -12.48 -5.32
C PHE A 76 -6.05 -12.73 -4.94
N THR A 77 -5.16 -11.83 -5.26
CA THR A 77 -3.71 -11.97 -5.02
C THR A 77 -3.22 -10.87 -4.09
N ALA A 78 -2.47 -11.27 -3.05
CA ALA A 78 -1.86 -10.33 -2.11
C ALA A 78 -0.53 -10.93 -1.65
N ASP A 79 0.58 -10.44 -2.19
CA ASP A 79 1.93 -10.89 -1.86
C ASP A 79 2.71 -9.77 -1.17
N VAL A 80 3.11 -9.99 0.07
CA VAL A 80 3.92 -9.02 0.80
C VAL A 80 5.35 -9.04 0.24
N VAL A 81 5.77 -7.94 -0.35
CA VAL A 81 7.08 -7.84 -1.02
C VAL A 81 8.08 -6.99 -0.26
N ALA A 82 7.64 -6.20 0.73
CA ALA A 82 8.51 -5.42 1.60
C ALA A 82 7.84 -5.14 2.93
N ILE A 83 8.62 -5.14 4.00
CA ILE A 83 8.14 -4.85 5.37
C ILE A 83 9.14 -3.92 6.04
N TYR A 84 8.63 -2.84 6.62
CA TYR A 84 9.41 -1.90 7.43
C TYR A 84 8.76 -1.83 8.80
N LYS A 85 9.56 -2.04 9.85
CA LYS A 85 9.09 -1.99 11.22
C LYS A 85 9.98 -1.03 12.00
N ARG A 86 9.39 0.07 12.46
CA ARG A 86 10.10 1.12 13.21
C ARG A 86 11.33 1.63 12.45
N GLY A 87 11.14 1.87 11.14
CA GLY A 87 12.18 2.37 10.26
C GLY A 87 13.17 1.32 9.76
N LYS A 88 13.05 0.07 10.24
CA LYS A 88 13.96 -1.00 9.89
C LYS A 88 13.35 -1.92 8.84
N LYS A 89 14.07 -2.14 7.74
CA LYS A 89 13.61 -3.04 6.69
C LYS A 89 13.78 -4.49 7.13
N LEU A 90 12.68 -5.25 7.15
CA LEU A 90 12.68 -6.67 7.52
C LEU A 90 12.59 -7.60 6.31
N LYS A 91 12.07 -7.10 5.19
CA LYS A 91 11.89 -7.91 3.99
C LYS A 91 12.05 -7.09 2.71
#